data_07e82657a49daee5dda2719bb3436bb6
#
_entry.id   07e82657a49daee5dda2719bb3436bb6
#
_cell.length_a   1.000
_cell.length_b   1.000
_cell.length_c   1.000
_cell.angle_alpha   90.00
_cell.angle_beta   90.00
_cell.angle_gamma   90.00
#
_symmetry.space_group_name_H-M   'P 1'
#
loop_
_entity.id
_entity.type
_entity.pdbx_description
1 polymer ?
#
loop_
_entity_poly.entity_id
_entity_poly.type
_entity_poly.pdbx_seq_one_letter_code
_entity_poly.pdbx_strand_id
1 'polypeptide(L)'
;MSGYDKYGNYVNDEGVTIKITQDKNGKDHISFYDRPVDGDHSAVHVNVDYSGGGSWTSQTHGEGHSNSVTGSGGCFLTSACMKAKMEDFQDDCYELTTLRWFRDNHVSKEDIEHYYQVAPSIVAEIDARADATVIYQNIYDMVVSVCVHAIENHDYEKAYAIYRDAVLELESQFLKR
;
A
#
# COMPACT_ATOMS: atom_id res chain seq x y z
N MET A 1 2.46 -9.12 -21.10
CA MET A 1 3.65 -8.28 -21.42
C MET A 1 3.37 -6.87 -20.97
N SER A 2 4.05 -6.44 -19.94
CA SER A 2 4.02 -5.05 -19.49
C SER A 2 4.70 -4.13 -20.50
N GLY A 3 4.24 -2.90 -20.63
CA GLY A 3 4.80 -1.93 -21.56
C GLY A 3 4.04 -0.61 -21.56
N TYR A 4 4.38 0.26 -22.49
CA TYR A 4 3.68 1.52 -22.66
C TYR A 4 2.67 1.41 -23.80
N ASP A 5 1.46 1.94 -23.60
CA ASP A 5 0.46 2.06 -24.64
C ASP A 5 0.81 3.18 -25.63
N LYS A 6 0.00 3.30 -26.69
CA LYS A 6 0.19 4.35 -27.72
C LYS A 6 0.02 5.79 -27.21
N TYR A 7 -0.47 5.96 -25.99
CA TYR A 7 -0.66 7.26 -25.33
C TYR A 7 0.43 7.54 -24.28
N GLY A 8 1.40 6.62 -24.11
CA GLY A 8 2.51 6.76 -23.16
C GLY A 8 2.17 6.37 -21.73
N ASN A 9 1.03 5.71 -21.47
CA ASN A 9 0.69 5.18 -20.17
C ASN A 9 1.28 3.80 -19.96
N TYR A 10 1.72 3.49 -18.76
CA TYR A 10 2.20 2.15 -18.43
C TYR A 10 1.03 1.17 -18.32
N VAL A 11 1.15 0.03 -18.99
CA VAL A 11 0.19 -1.09 -18.91
C VAL A 11 0.90 -2.28 -18.30
N ASN A 12 0.39 -2.82 -17.21
CA ASN A 12 0.95 -4.00 -16.57
C ASN A 12 0.60 -5.31 -17.32
N ASP A 13 1.13 -6.43 -16.87
CA ASP A 13 0.90 -7.73 -17.51
C ASP A 13 -0.57 -8.20 -17.45
N GLU A 14 -1.36 -7.66 -16.54
CA GLU A 14 -2.79 -7.93 -16.36
C GLU A 14 -3.68 -7.03 -17.23
N GLY A 15 -3.07 -6.10 -17.97
CA GLY A 15 -3.80 -5.17 -18.82
C GLY A 15 -4.34 -3.93 -18.10
N VAL A 16 -3.95 -3.71 -16.85
CA VAL A 16 -4.30 -2.50 -16.10
C VAL A 16 -3.43 -1.34 -16.57
N THR A 17 -4.06 -0.26 -16.98
CA THR A 17 -3.36 0.97 -17.35
C THR A 17 -3.16 1.85 -16.13
N ILE A 18 -1.92 2.27 -15.90
CA ILE A 18 -1.53 3.15 -14.79
C ILE A 18 -1.14 4.51 -15.36
N LYS A 19 -1.83 5.55 -14.94
CA LYS A 19 -1.58 6.92 -15.32
C LYS A 19 -1.18 7.76 -14.12
N ILE A 20 -0.03 8.41 -14.19
CA ILE A 20 0.46 9.33 -13.17
C ILE A 20 0.37 10.74 -13.72
N THR A 21 -0.31 11.62 -13.00
CA THR A 21 -0.40 13.04 -13.31
C THR A 21 -0.06 13.86 -12.07
N GLN A 22 0.35 15.11 -12.27
CA GLN A 22 0.57 16.04 -11.16
C GLN A 22 -0.48 17.14 -11.18
N ASP A 23 -0.95 17.53 -10.01
CA ASP A 23 -1.79 18.70 -9.86
C ASP A 23 -0.95 19.99 -9.98
N LYS A 24 -1.62 21.13 -9.98
CA LYS A 24 -0.98 22.47 -10.05
C LYS A 24 -0.01 22.76 -8.90
N ASN A 25 -0.02 21.98 -7.83
CA ASN A 25 0.86 22.12 -6.67
C ASN A 25 2.00 21.08 -6.69
N GLY A 26 2.12 20.28 -7.78
CA GLY A 26 3.11 19.22 -7.92
C GLY A 26 2.78 17.93 -7.15
N LYS A 27 1.52 17.79 -6.70
CA LYS A 27 1.05 16.58 -6.02
C LYS A 27 0.74 15.50 -7.04
N ASP A 28 1.28 14.30 -6.80
CA ASP A 28 1.02 13.15 -7.65
C ASP A 28 -0.41 12.64 -7.48
N HIS A 29 -1.01 12.35 -8.62
CA HIS A 29 -2.33 11.75 -8.76
C HIS A 29 -2.19 10.49 -9.61
N ILE A 30 -2.47 9.32 -9.03
CA ILE A 30 -2.33 8.03 -9.69
C ILE A 30 -3.70 7.47 -10.00
N SER A 31 -3.94 7.15 -11.26
CA SER A 31 -5.18 6.56 -11.74
C SER A 31 -4.91 5.17 -12.29
N PHE A 32 -5.75 4.21 -11.89
CA PHE A 32 -5.72 2.84 -12.37
C PHE A 32 -6.98 2.60 -13.22
N TYR A 33 -6.81 2.07 -14.41
CA TYR A 33 -7.90 1.75 -15.33
C TYR A 33 -7.87 0.26 -15.64
N ASP A 34 -9.03 -0.37 -15.66
CA ASP A 34 -9.21 -1.80 -15.95
C ASP A 34 -8.97 -2.16 -17.43
N ARG A 35 -8.76 -1.16 -18.27
CA ARG A 35 -8.53 -1.30 -19.73
C ARG A 35 -7.74 -0.13 -20.28
N PRO A 36 -7.22 -0.22 -21.50
CA PRO A 36 -6.54 0.91 -22.16
C PRO A 36 -7.44 2.14 -22.22
N VAL A 37 -6.90 3.29 -21.83
CA VAL A 37 -7.61 4.57 -21.81
C VAL A 37 -7.56 5.15 -23.21
N ASP A 38 -8.65 5.06 -23.95
CA ASP A 38 -8.81 5.61 -25.30
C ASP A 38 -9.48 7.00 -25.34
N GLY A 39 -9.65 7.61 -24.16
CA GLY A 39 -10.30 8.91 -24.00
C GLY A 39 -11.79 8.83 -23.62
N ASP A 40 -12.39 7.65 -23.61
CA ASP A 40 -13.75 7.44 -23.13
C ASP A 40 -13.70 7.05 -21.63
N HIS A 41 -14.29 7.89 -20.79
CA HIS A 41 -14.31 7.74 -19.33
C HIS A 41 -15.31 6.69 -18.80
N SER A 42 -15.80 5.81 -19.63
CA SER A 42 -16.76 4.76 -19.25
C SER A 42 -16.16 3.57 -18.52
N ALA A 43 -14.83 3.49 -18.42
CA ALA A 43 -14.16 2.43 -17.69
C ALA A 43 -14.21 2.64 -16.17
N VAL A 44 -14.29 1.55 -15.42
CA VAL A 44 -14.05 1.61 -13.97
C VAL A 44 -12.62 2.04 -13.73
N HIS A 45 -12.41 3.09 -12.96
CA HIS A 45 -11.08 3.56 -12.59
C HIS A 45 -11.02 3.88 -11.11
N VAL A 46 -9.84 3.68 -10.55
CA VAL A 46 -9.52 4.04 -9.17
C VAL A 46 -8.52 5.17 -9.20
N ASN A 47 -8.89 6.29 -8.60
CA ASN A 47 -7.99 7.41 -8.38
C ASN A 47 -7.42 7.33 -6.97
N VAL A 48 -6.12 7.42 -6.83
CA VAL A 48 -5.45 7.49 -5.53
C VAL A 48 -4.75 8.82 -5.41
N ASP A 49 -5.22 9.64 -4.51
CA ASP A 49 -4.62 10.91 -4.14
C ASP A 49 -3.77 10.75 -2.90
N TYR A 50 -2.47 11.02 -3.03
CA TYR A 50 -1.55 11.08 -1.89
C TYR A 50 -1.46 12.52 -1.38
N SER A 51 -1.94 12.76 -0.16
CA SER A 51 -1.67 14.00 0.55
C SER A 51 -0.37 13.86 1.33
N GLY A 52 0.47 14.88 1.35
CA GLY A 52 1.68 14.87 2.16
C GLY A 52 1.41 14.44 3.60
N GLY A 53 2.32 13.68 4.22
CA GLY A 53 2.10 13.06 5.54
C GLY A 53 1.52 11.65 5.47
N GLY A 54 1.48 11.04 4.26
CA GLY A 54 1.06 9.65 4.05
C GLY A 54 -0.45 9.42 4.09
N SER A 55 -1.28 10.46 4.05
CA SER A 55 -2.72 10.31 3.81
C SER A 55 -2.99 10.06 2.34
N TRP A 56 -3.91 9.14 2.05
CA TRP A 56 -4.37 8.88 0.70
C TRP A 56 -5.91 8.78 0.67
N THR A 57 -6.47 9.12 -0.45
CA THR A 57 -7.89 8.92 -0.74
C THR A 57 -7.98 8.12 -2.02
N SER A 58 -8.64 6.97 -1.96
CA SER A 58 -9.00 6.18 -3.14
C SER A 58 -10.45 6.45 -3.49
N GLN A 59 -10.70 6.81 -4.75
CA GLN A 59 -12.03 7.00 -5.29
C GLN A 59 -12.22 6.05 -6.46
N THR A 60 -13.20 5.16 -6.35
CA THR A 60 -13.61 4.28 -7.45
C THR A 60 -14.75 4.93 -8.21
N HIS A 61 -14.58 5.11 -9.49
CA HIS A 61 -15.60 5.63 -10.42
C HIS A 61 -15.87 4.61 -11.51
N GLY A 62 -17.15 4.36 -11.82
CA GLY A 62 -17.57 3.50 -12.93
C GLY A 62 -18.99 2.97 -12.76
N GLU A 63 -19.69 2.70 -13.83
CA GLU A 63 -21.03 2.09 -14.00
C GLU A 63 -21.86 1.89 -12.71
N GLY A 64 -22.27 3.00 -12.07
CA GLY A 64 -23.16 2.97 -10.90
C GLY A 64 -22.48 2.70 -9.54
N HIS A 65 -21.16 2.57 -9.50
CA HIS A 65 -20.41 2.41 -8.27
C HIS A 65 -19.55 3.64 -7.99
N SER A 66 -19.81 4.29 -6.87
CA SER A 66 -18.96 5.35 -6.32
C SER A 66 -18.63 4.99 -4.88
N ASN A 67 -17.40 4.53 -4.65
CA ASN A 67 -16.88 4.30 -3.31
C ASN A 67 -15.68 5.23 -3.07
N SER A 68 -15.67 5.91 -1.95
CA SER A 68 -14.52 6.66 -1.48
C SER A 68 -13.97 5.98 -0.23
N VAL A 69 -12.71 5.60 -0.28
CA VAL A 69 -11.98 5.07 0.87
C VAL A 69 -10.85 6.03 1.17
N THR A 70 -10.84 6.57 2.36
CA THR A 70 -9.76 7.45 2.84
C THR A 70 -8.91 6.66 3.82
N GLY A 71 -7.62 6.60 3.55
CA GLY A 71 -6.62 6.05 4.46
C GLY A 71 -5.63 7.12 4.87
N SER A 72 -5.20 7.12 6.10
CA SER A 72 -4.10 7.95 6.55
C SER A 72 -2.84 7.12 6.62
N GLY A 73 -1.75 7.67 6.09
CA GLY A 73 -0.41 7.29 6.44
C GLY A 73 0.11 5.94 6.02
N GLY A 74 -0.37 5.34 4.96
CA GLY A 74 0.40 4.34 4.19
C GLY A 74 1.04 3.16 4.91
N CYS A 75 0.53 2.70 6.04
CA CYS A 75 0.95 1.44 6.66
C CYS A 75 -0.04 0.33 6.31
N PHE A 76 -0.21 0.05 5.01
CA PHE A 76 -1.19 -0.91 4.50
C PHE A 76 -1.18 -2.25 5.23
N LEU A 77 -0.02 -2.91 5.27
CA LEU A 77 0.14 -4.20 5.95
C LEU A 77 -0.08 -4.09 7.45
N THR A 78 0.52 -3.08 8.11
CA THR A 78 0.35 -2.89 9.55
C THR A 78 -1.10 -2.56 9.90
N SER A 79 -1.76 -1.68 9.13
CA SER A 79 -3.18 -1.37 9.34
C SER A 79 -4.08 -2.59 9.15
N ALA A 80 -3.79 -3.44 8.15
CA ALA A 80 -4.51 -4.70 7.94
C ALA A 80 -4.30 -5.68 9.11
N CYS A 81 -3.06 -5.82 9.60
CA CYS A 81 -2.77 -6.63 10.78
C CYS A 81 -3.51 -6.12 12.03
N MET A 82 -3.51 -4.82 12.27
CA MET A 82 -4.17 -4.23 13.44
C MET A 82 -5.68 -4.37 13.35
N LYS A 83 -6.28 -4.19 12.16
CA LYS A 83 -7.72 -4.45 11.93
C LYS A 83 -8.10 -5.90 12.16
N ALA A 84 -7.26 -6.84 11.75
CA ALA A 84 -7.51 -8.26 11.98
C ALA A 84 -7.40 -8.67 13.46
N LYS A 85 -6.66 -7.90 14.25
CA LYS A 85 -6.35 -8.18 15.66
C LYS A 85 -7.28 -7.47 16.64
N MET A 86 -7.75 -6.26 16.32
CA MET A 86 -8.50 -5.38 17.23
C MET A 86 -9.95 -5.24 16.77
N GLU A 87 -10.92 -5.50 17.67
CA GLU A 87 -12.35 -5.29 17.40
C GLU A 87 -12.65 -3.79 17.16
N ASP A 88 -12.02 -2.90 17.97
CA ASP A 88 -12.14 -1.45 17.85
C ASP A 88 -10.83 -0.83 17.32
N PHE A 89 -10.51 -1.11 16.06
CA PHE A 89 -9.30 -0.58 15.43
C PHE A 89 -9.32 0.96 15.35
N GLN A 90 -8.25 1.57 15.88
CA GLN A 90 -7.99 2.99 15.76
C GLN A 90 -6.71 3.20 14.94
N ASP A 91 -6.77 4.07 13.93
CA ASP A 91 -5.64 4.33 13.01
C ASP A 91 -4.47 5.09 13.69
N ASP A 92 -4.66 5.56 14.90
CA ASP A 92 -3.67 6.19 15.77
C ASP A 92 -3.16 5.30 16.89
N CYS A 93 -3.35 3.97 16.81
CA CYS A 93 -2.80 3.05 17.80
C CYS A 93 -1.27 3.15 17.88
N TYR A 94 -0.73 2.71 19.01
CA TYR A 94 0.69 2.88 19.36
C TYR A 94 1.63 2.30 18.29
N GLU A 95 1.36 1.09 17.82
CA GLU A 95 2.18 0.40 16.81
C GLU A 95 2.23 1.18 15.50
N LEU A 96 1.07 1.65 15.01
CA LEU A 96 1.00 2.43 13.78
C LEU A 96 1.72 3.77 13.90
N THR A 97 1.53 4.47 15.02
CA THR A 97 2.20 5.75 15.28
C THR A 97 3.71 5.59 15.34
N THR A 98 4.18 4.55 16.03
CA THR A 98 5.62 4.23 16.15
C THR A 98 6.24 3.88 14.80
N LEU A 99 5.59 3.01 14.02
CA LEU A 99 6.09 2.60 12.70
C LEU A 99 6.04 3.72 11.68
N ARG A 100 5.04 4.61 11.73
CA ARG A 100 4.98 5.82 10.88
C ARG A 100 6.12 6.77 11.19
N TRP A 101 6.36 7.03 12.47
CA TRP A 101 7.50 7.85 12.88
C TRP A 101 8.82 7.23 12.40
N PHE A 102 8.98 5.92 12.57
CA PHE A 102 10.16 5.20 12.12
C PHE A 102 10.36 5.30 10.60
N ARG A 103 9.32 5.04 9.82
CA ARG A 103 9.35 5.18 8.36
C ARG A 103 9.81 6.58 7.94
N ASP A 104 9.24 7.61 8.53
CA ASP A 104 9.49 9.01 8.14
C ASP A 104 10.89 9.50 8.50
N ASN A 105 11.57 8.84 9.46
CA ASN A 105 12.86 9.26 9.96
C ASN A 105 14.02 8.32 9.60
N HIS A 106 13.77 7.05 9.33
CA HIS A 106 14.79 6.01 9.24
C HIS A 106 14.71 5.11 8.00
N VAL A 107 13.63 5.16 7.22
CA VAL A 107 13.48 4.34 6.00
C VAL A 107 13.84 5.16 4.76
N SER A 108 14.54 4.55 3.80
CA SER A 108 14.90 5.21 2.55
C SER A 108 13.66 5.53 1.71
N LYS A 109 13.74 6.58 0.89
CA LYS A 109 12.61 6.93 -0.01
C LYS A 109 12.31 5.81 -0.99
N GLU A 110 13.34 5.17 -1.50
CA GLU A 110 13.24 4.07 -2.46
C GLU A 110 12.46 2.89 -1.86
N ASP A 111 12.73 2.53 -0.61
CA ASP A 111 12.02 1.44 0.06
C ASP A 111 10.60 1.83 0.45
N ILE A 112 10.36 3.10 0.80
CA ILE A 112 9.01 3.62 1.02
C ILE A 112 8.19 3.57 -0.28
N GLU A 113 8.74 4.01 -1.40
CA GLU A 113 8.09 3.97 -2.70
C GLU A 113 7.81 2.53 -3.13
N HIS A 114 8.77 1.63 -2.98
CA HIS A 114 8.59 0.20 -3.25
C HIS A 114 7.46 -0.41 -2.41
N TYR A 115 7.47 -0.14 -1.10
CA TYR A 115 6.42 -0.59 -0.20
C TYR A 115 5.02 -0.15 -0.68
N TYR A 116 4.86 1.12 -1.05
CA TYR A 116 3.58 1.63 -1.53
C TYR A 116 3.12 1.01 -2.84
N GLN A 117 4.05 0.58 -3.67
CA GLN A 117 3.72 -0.11 -4.93
C GLN A 117 3.20 -1.53 -4.67
N VAL A 118 3.77 -2.26 -3.71
CA VAL A 118 3.47 -3.68 -3.52
C VAL A 118 2.45 -3.96 -2.41
N ALA A 119 2.45 -3.19 -1.32
CA ALA A 119 1.66 -3.50 -0.14
C ALA A 119 0.13 -3.57 -0.37
N PRO A 120 -0.51 -2.71 -1.18
CA PRO A 120 -1.93 -2.83 -1.47
C PRO A 120 -2.29 -4.16 -2.13
N SER A 121 -1.45 -4.62 -3.07
CA SER A 121 -1.65 -5.90 -3.77
C SER A 121 -1.43 -7.09 -2.85
N ILE A 122 -0.42 -7.03 -1.96
CA ILE A 122 -0.18 -8.06 -0.95
C ILE A 122 -1.41 -8.19 -0.01
N VAL A 123 -1.94 -7.06 0.46
CA VAL A 123 -3.15 -7.04 1.32
C VAL A 123 -4.33 -7.65 0.58
N ALA A 124 -4.56 -7.29 -0.68
CA ALA A 124 -5.66 -7.84 -1.48
C ALA A 124 -5.54 -9.37 -1.66
N GLU A 125 -4.34 -9.88 -1.92
CA GLU A 125 -4.09 -11.32 -2.04
C GLU A 125 -4.29 -12.06 -0.71
N ILE A 126 -3.89 -11.46 0.42
CA ILE A 126 -4.13 -12.03 1.75
C ILE A 126 -5.63 -12.03 2.06
N ASP A 127 -6.34 -10.91 1.84
CA ASP A 127 -7.76 -10.76 2.14
C ASP A 127 -8.65 -11.76 1.35
N ALA A 128 -8.21 -12.16 0.17
CA ALA A 128 -8.89 -13.17 -0.64
C ALA A 128 -8.79 -14.61 -0.08
N ARG A 129 -7.96 -14.83 0.94
CA ARG A 129 -7.68 -16.17 1.48
C ARG A 129 -8.56 -16.50 2.69
N ALA A 130 -8.91 -17.77 2.83
CA ALA A 130 -9.66 -18.26 4.00
C ALA A 130 -8.86 -18.19 5.32
N ASP A 131 -7.52 -18.18 5.22
CA ASP A 131 -6.60 -18.14 6.36
C ASP A 131 -6.01 -16.72 6.60
N ALA A 132 -6.62 -15.68 6.05
CA ALA A 132 -6.15 -14.28 6.14
C ALA A 132 -5.84 -13.84 7.58
N THR A 133 -6.74 -14.13 8.53
CA THR A 133 -6.54 -13.79 9.95
C THR A 133 -5.28 -14.42 10.53
N VAL A 134 -4.99 -15.67 10.18
CA VAL A 134 -3.77 -16.37 10.65
C VAL A 134 -2.52 -15.73 10.04
N ILE A 135 -2.58 -15.37 8.76
CA ILE A 135 -1.47 -14.71 8.08
C ILE A 135 -1.19 -13.35 8.73
N TYR A 136 -2.21 -12.52 8.96
CA TYR A 136 -2.05 -11.23 9.63
C TYR A 136 -1.54 -11.36 11.06
N GLN A 137 -1.98 -12.38 11.80
CA GLN A 137 -1.45 -12.64 13.13
C GLN A 137 0.07 -12.96 13.08
N ASN A 138 0.50 -13.79 12.14
CA ASN A 138 1.91 -14.11 11.95
C ASN A 138 2.73 -12.87 11.56
N ILE A 139 2.23 -12.03 10.65
CA ILE A 139 2.89 -10.77 10.28
C ILE A 139 3.00 -9.85 11.50
N TYR A 140 1.95 -9.75 12.31
CA TYR A 140 2.00 -8.97 13.53
C TYR A 140 3.08 -9.48 14.48
N ASP A 141 3.09 -10.78 14.78
CA ASP A 141 3.99 -11.37 15.78
C ASP A 141 5.45 -11.34 15.33
N MET A 142 5.71 -11.58 14.05
CA MET A 142 7.09 -11.71 13.53
C MET A 142 7.67 -10.42 12.97
N VAL A 143 6.85 -9.47 12.61
CA VAL A 143 7.30 -8.21 11.97
C VAL A 143 6.92 -7.00 12.80
N VAL A 144 5.63 -6.75 12.98
CA VAL A 144 5.14 -5.50 13.60
C VAL A 144 5.65 -5.38 15.04
N SER A 145 5.40 -6.38 15.88
CA SER A 145 5.80 -6.35 17.30
C SER A 145 7.33 -6.31 17.46
N VAL A 146 8.06 -7.03 16.61
CA VAL A 146 9.52 -7.08 16.67
C VAL A 146 10.15 -5.77 16.21
N CYS A 147 9.60 -5.14 15.16
CA CYS A 147 10.01 -3.80 14.72
C CYS A 147 9.76 -2.76 15.81
N VAL A 148 8.55 -2.74 16.40
CA VAL A 148 8.23 -1.81 17.49
C VAL A 148 9.20 -1.97 18.65
N HIS A 149 9.46 -3.21 19.09
CA HIS A 149 10.40 -3.47 20.16
C HIS A 149 11.84 -3.03 19.81
N ALA A 150 12.31 -3.23 18.60
CA ALA A 150 13.62 -2.76 18.15
C ALA A 150 13.69 -1.22 18.16
N ILE A 151 12.64 -0.53 17.72
CA ILE A 151 12.54 0.94 17.74
C ILE A 151 12.58 1.47 19.17
N GLU A 152 11.84 0.86 20.10
CA GLU A 152 11.83 1.22 21.53
C GLU A 152 13.22 1.11 22.17
N ASN A 153 14.02 0.15 21.70
CA ASN A 153 15.41 -0.06 22.14
C ASN A 153 16.44 0.76 21.33
N HIS A 154 15.97 1.67 20.46
CA HIS A 154 16.83 2.48 19.57
C HIS A 154 17.68 1.67 18.59
N ASP A 155 17.31 0.40 18.34
CA ASP A 155 17.97 -0.49 17.37
C ASP A 155 17.34 -0.30 15.98
N TYR A 156 17.55 0.88 15.41
CA TYR A 156 16.92 1.30 14.15
C TYR A 156 17.42 0.50 12.94
N GLU A 157 18.69 0.06 12.96
CA GLU A 157 19.25 -0.78 11.90
C GLU A 157 18.55 -2.14 11.85
N LYS A 158 18.30 -2.74 13.00
CA LYS A 158 17.57 -3.99 13.12
C LYS A 158 16.10 -3.82 12.70
N ALA A 159 15.43 -2.76 13.16
CA ALA A 159 14.06 -2.47 12.78
C ALA A 159 13.95 -2.31 11.25
N TYR A 160 14.90 -1.62 10.63
CA TYR A 160 14.93 -1.42 9.18
C TYR A 160 15.15 -2.73 8.41
N ALA A 161 16.09 -3.54 8.84
CA ALA A 161 16.34 -4.84 8.22
C ALA A 161 15.11 -5.74 8.27
N ILE A 162 14.46 -5.86 9.44
CA ILE A 162 13.25 -6.67 9.61
C ILE A 162 12.12 -6.16 8.70
N TYR A 163 11.88 -4.84 8.69
CA TYR A 163 10.84 -4.23 7.87
C TYR A 163 11.05 -4.51 6.38
N ARG A 164 12.24 -4.22 5.86
CA ARG A 164 12.59 -4.41 4.45
C ARG A 164 12.51 -5.86 4.02
N ASP A 165 13.13 -6.76 4.79
CA ASP A 165 13.17 -8.18 4.46
C ASP A 165 11.76 -8.80 4.48
N ALA A 166 10.90 -8.36 5.42
CA ALA A 166 9.50 -8.79 5.47
C ALA A 166 8.72 -8.34 4.23
N VAL A 167 8.88 -7.10 3.76
CA VAL A 167 8.20 -6.60 2.55
C VAL A 167 8.62 -7.42 1.33
N LEU A 168 9.92 -7.68 1.16
CA LEU A 168 10.45 -8.48 0.05
C LEU A 168 9.97 -9.94 0.09
N GLU A 169 9.89 -10.53 1.28
CA GLU A 169 9.40 -11.89 1.47
C GLU A 169 7.91 -12.00 1.12
N LEU A 170 7.09 -11.09 1.63
CA LEU A 170 5.65 -11.04 1.34
C LEU A 170 5.38 -10.77 -0.14
N GLU A 171 6.13 -9.87 -0.78
CA GLU A 171 6.07 -9.67 -2.22
C GLU A 171 6.36 -10.98 -2.98
N SER A 172 7.43 -11.67 -2.59
CA SER A 172 7.81 -12.95 -3.22
C SER A 172 6.76 -14.03 -3.01
N GLN A 173 6.13 -14.08 -1.85
CA GLN A 173 5.14 -15.10 -1.48
C GLN A 173 3.80 -14.87 -2.17
N PHE A 174 3.35 -13.63 -2.29
CA PHE A 174 1.99 -13.31 -2.72
C PHE A 174 1.91 -12.76 -4.16
N LEU A 175 2.96 -12.12 -4.68
CA LEU A 175 2.91 -11.45 -5.98
C LEU A 175 3.78 -12.12 -7.06
N LYS A 176 4.83 -12.88 -6.70
CA LYS A 176 5.67 -13.59 -7.66
C LYS A 176 5.13 -15.01 -7.86
N ARG A 177 4.36 -15.19 -8.93
CA ARG A 177 3.93 -16.50 -9.44
C ARG A 177 4.80 -16.93 -10.61
#